data_bc1ad9508ba756c8bdb32295c475387c
#
_entry.id   bc1ad9508ba756c8bdb32295c475387c
#
_cell.length_a   1.000
_cell.length_b   1.000
_cell.length_c   1.000
_cell.angle_alpha   90.00
_cell.angle_beta   90.00
_cell.angle_gamma   90.00
#
_symmetry.space_group_name_H-M   'P 1'
#
loop_
_entity.id
_entity.type
_entity.pdbx_description
1 polymer ?
#
loop_
_entity_poly.entity_id
_entity_poly.type
_entity_poly.pdbx_seq_one_letter_code
_entity_poly.pdbx_strand_id
1 'polypeptide(L)'
;MSIRVELTYDMSKALGQRTFELEAAATVREVVAQTAVRFAAADDFEKLVRCTAVAVNGVLVSHRKGLKTKLVDGDRVGFVKASAGG
;
A
#
# COMPACT_ATOMS: atom_id res chain seq x y z
N MET A 1 9.80 -10.60 -10.61
CA MET A 1 9.61 -10.18 -9.22
C MET A 1 8.14 -9.90 -9.01
N SER A 2 7.57 -10.40 -7.93
CA SER A 2 6.14 -10.25 -7.66
C SER A 2 5.95 -9.72 -6.25
N ILE A 3 5.20 -8.62 -6.14
CA ILE A 3 4.85 -8.01 -4.86
C ILE A 3 3.34 -8.05 -4.72
N ARG A 4 2.85 -8.65 -3.64
CA ARG A 4 1.42 -8.68 -3.37
C ARG A 4 1.01 -7.42 -2.61
N VAL A 5 -0.01 -6.73 -3.09
CA VAL A 5 -0.55 -5.54 -2.43
C VAL A 5 -1.91 -5.87 -1.85
N GLU A 6 -2.10 -5.54 -0.58
CA GLU A 6 -3.36 -5.74 0.13
C GLU A 6 -3.93 -4.39 0.53
N LEU A 7 -5.19 -4.17 0.24
CA LEU A 7 -5.84 -2.87 0.44
C LEU A 7 -6.73 -2.87 1.67
N THR A 8 -6.98 -1.67 2.21
CA THR A 8 -7.99 -1.51 3.26
C THR A 8 -9.37 -1.74 2.65
N TYR A 9 -10.37 -1.91 3.52
CA TYR A 9 -11.75 -2.04 3.07
C TYR A 9 -12.18 -0.86 2.20
N ASP A 10 -11.93 0.36 2.66
CA ASP A 10 -12.33 1.56 1.92
C ASP A 10 -11.63 1.66 0.57
N MET A 11 -10.33 1.36 0.54
CA MET A 11 -9.58 1.34 -0.71
C MET A 11 -10.11 0.25 -1.64
N SER A 12 -10.44 -0.92 -1.10
CA SER A 12 -10.94 -2.02 -1.92
C SER A 12 -12.31 -1.70 -2.51
N LYS A 13 -13.14 -0.97 -1.81
CA LYS A 13 -14.44 -0.52 -2.35
C LYS A 13 -14.25 0.46 -3.49
N ALA A 14 -13.32 1.39 -3.34
CA ALA A 14 -13.07 2.39 -4.38
C ALA A 14 -12.45 1.78 -5.63
N LEU A 15 -11.59 0.77 -5.46
CA LEU A 15 -10.88 0.16 -6.58
C LEU A 15 -11.59 -1.04 -7.18
N GLY A 16 -12.44 -1.70 -6.41
CA GLY A 16 -13.12 -2.92 -6.86
C GLY A 16 -12.28 -4.19 -6.69
N GLN A 17 -11.15 -4.10 -6.01
CA GLN A 17 -10.27 -5.24 -5.73
C GLN A 17 -9.74 -5.14 -4.31
N ARG A 18 -9.57 -6.25 -3.68
CA ARG A 18 -9.02 -6.31 -2.33
C ARG A 18 -7.50 -6.48 -2.34
N THR A 19 -7.00 -7.22 -3.31
CA THR A 19 -5.57 -7.47 -3.48
C THR A 19 -5.22 -7.42 -4.95
N PHE A 20 -3.97 -7.14 -5.24
CA PHE A 20 -3.44 -7.26 -6.59
C PHE A 20 -1.93 -7.47 -6.51
N GLU A 21 -1.33 -7.84 -7.62
CA GLU A 21 0.11 -8.07 -7.69
C GLU A 21 0.77 -7.05 -8.59
N LEU A 22 1.99 -6.67 -8.20
CA LEU A 22 2.85 -5.82 -9.01
C LEU A 22 4.04 -6.64 -9.45
N GLU A 23 4.42 -6.49 -10.73
CA GLU A 23 5.53 -7.25 -11.29
C GLU A 23 6.88 -6.68 -10.89
N ALA A 24 6.94 -5.38 -10.63
CA ALA A 24 8.19 -4.73 -10.29
C ALA A 24 7.94 -3.55 -9.36
N ALA A 25 8.48 -3.63 -8.18
CA ALA A 25 8.51 -2.51 -7.24
C ALA A 25 9.70 -2.75 -6.31
N ALA A 26 10.67 -1.87 -6.35
CA ALA A 26 11.88 -2.02 -5.55
C ALA A 26 11.73 -1.48 -4.14
N THR A 27 10.81 -0.53 -3.94
CA THR A 27 10.60 0.10 -2.63
C THR A 27 9.11 0.28 -2.36
N VAL A 28 8.78 0.54 -1.09
CA VAL A 28 7.40 0.83 -0.69
C VAL A 28 6.89 2.08 -1.41
N ARG A 29 7.74 3.07 -1.64
CA ARG A 29 7.35 4.27 -2.38
C ARG A 29 6.80 3.91 -3.76
N GLU A 30 7.45 3.00 -4.45
CA GLU A 30 7.00 2.57 -5.78
C GLU A 30 5.67 1.84 -5.70
N VAL A 31 5.46 1.03 -4.66
CA VAL A 31 4.17 0.35 -4.46
C VAL A 31 3.07 1.39 -4.27
N VAL A 32 3.30 2.40 -3.44
CA VAL A 32 2.31 3.46 -3.21
C VAL A 32 2.00 4.19 -4.51
N ALA A 33 3.02 4.56 -5.29
CA ALA A 33 2.83 5.26 -6.55
C ALA A 33 2.07 4.41 -7.57
N GLN A 34 2.42 3.14 -7.70
CA GLN A 34 1.74 2.24 -8.63
C GLN A 34 0.30 1.94 -8.21
N THR A 35 0.05 1.92 -6.90
CA THR A 35 -1.31 1.77 -6.39
C THR A 35 -2.15 3.00 -6.72
N ALA A 36 -1.57 4.18 -6.56
CA ALA A 36 -2.28 5.44 -6.81
C ALA A 36 -2.82 5.53 -8.24
N VAL A 37 -2.05 5.07 -9.22
CA VAL A 37 -2.47 5.16 -10.62
C VAL A 37 -3.62 4.22 -10.96
N ARG A 38 -3.94 3.28 -10.10
CA ARG A 38 -5.08 2.38 -10.31
C ARG A 38 -6.41 3.02 -9.92
N PHE A 39 -6.38 4.14 -9.20
CA PHE A 39 -7.59 4.85 -8.80
C PHE A 39 -8.02 5.81 -9.90
N ALA A 40 -9.34 5.93 -10.09
CA ALA A 40 -9.88 6.79 -11.13
C ALA A 40 -9.59 8.27 -10.88
N ALA A 41 -9.50 8.66 -9.62
CA ALA A 41 -9.19 10.03 -9.23
C ALA A 41 -8.06 10.01 -8.21
N ALA A 42 -7.01 10.79 -8.45
CA ALA A 42 -5.87 10.88 -7.54
C ALA A 42 -6.28 11.36 -6.15
N ASP A 43 -7.26 12.28 -6.08
CA ASP A 43 -7.72 12.82 -4.81
C ASP A 43 -8.35 11.73 -3.93
N ASP A 44 -9.04 10.78 -4.52
CA ASP A 44 -9.65 9.69 -3.76
C ASP A 44 -8.57 8.85 -3.07
N PHE A 45 -7.52 8.53 -3.81
CA PHE A 45 -6.42 7.77 -3.23
C PHE A 45 -5.73 8.55 -2.12
N GLU A 46 -5.48 9.84 -2.31
CA GLU A 46 -4.83 10.67 -1.31
C GLU A 46 -5.63 10.74 -0.01
N LYS A 47 -6.94 10.88 -0.13
CA LYS A 47 -7.81 10.91 1.05
C LYS A 47 -7.76 9.59 1.80
N LEU A 48 -7.80 8.49 1.07
CA LEU A 48 -7.80 7.16 1.68
C LEU A 48 -6.43 6.84 2.30
N VAL A 49 -5.35 7.18 1.61
CA VAL A 49 -4.01 6.83 2.09
C VAL A 49 -3.62 7.61 3.35
N ARG A 50 -4.17 8.80 3.53
CA ARG A 50 -3.92 9.59 4.76
C ARG A 50 -4.40 8.88 6.01
N CYS A 51 -5.37 8.00 5.87
CA CYS A 51 -5.95 7.25 6.98
C CYS A 51 -5.38 5.85 7.09
N THR A 52 -4.27 5.58 6.41
CA THR A 52 -3.67 4.26 6.41
C THR A 52 -2.22 4.30 6.85
N ALA A 53 -1.76 3.15 7.33
CA ALA A 53 -0.35 2.87 7.52
C ALA A 53 0.03 1.78 6.53
N VAL A 54 1.31 1.64 6.25
CA VAL A 54 1.80 0.61 5.34
C VAL A 54 2.62 -0.39 6.12
N ALA A 55 2.40 -1.67 5.86
CA ALA A 55 3.16 -2.75 6.48
C ALA A 55 3.75 -3.65 5.39
N VAL A 56 4.95 -4.14 5.64
CA VAL A 56 5.61 -5.12 4.78
C VAL A 56 5.71 -6.42 5.56
N ASN A 57 5.07 -7.46 5.06
CA ASN A 57 5.01 -8.76 5.73
C ASN A 57 4.57 -8.65 7.19
N GLY A 58 3.61 -7.77 7.45
CA GLY A 58 3.05 -7.58 8.79
C GLY A 58 3.81 -6.61 9.69
N VAL A 59 4.90 -6.03 9.21
CA VAL A 59 5.70 -5.08 10.00
C VAL A 59 5.50 -3.68 9.45
N LEU A 60 5.07 -2.75 10.29
CA LEU A 60 4.85 -1.37 9.88
C LEU A 60 6.15 -0.75 9.37
N VAL A 61 6.06 -0.04 8.25
CA VAL A 61 7.24 0.59 7.65
C VAL A 61 7.81 1.70 8.52
N SER A 62 7.01 2.27 9.42
CA SER A 62 7.51 3.25 10.39
C SER A 62 8.56 2.65 11.33
N HIS A 63 8.55 1.33 11.51
CA HIS A 63 9.57 0.63 12.28
C HIS A 63 10.75 0.18 11.41
N ARG A 64 10.75 0.57 10.15
CA ARG A 64 11.79 0.23 9.20
C ARG A 64 12.30 1.54 8.58
N LYS A 65 12.33 1.64 7.26
CA LYS A 65 12.83 2.84 6.57
C LYS A 65 11.70 3.64 5.90
N GLY A 66 10.47 3.46 6.36
CA GLY A 66 9.34 4.17 5.79
C GLY A 66 9.18 3.87 4.31
N LEU A 67 8.94 4.89 3.50
CA LEU A 67 8.78 4.72 2.05
C LEU A 67 10.04 4.24 1.35
N LYS A 68 11.20 4.36 1.99
CA LYS A 68 12.47 3.88 1.44
C LYS A 68 12.70 2.40 1.71
N THR A 69 11.81 1.73 2.42
CA THR A 69 11.92 0.30 2.70
C THR A 69 12.05 -0.48 1.40
N LYS A 70 13.11 -1.27 1.28
CA LYS A 70 13.36 -2.07 0.08
C LYS A 70 12.52 -3.34 0.10
N LEU A 71 12.09 -3.74 -1.07
CA LEU A 71 11.27 -4.93 -1.26
C LEU A 71 12.03 -5.98 -2.06
N VAL A 72 11.69 -7.24 -1.79
CA VAL A 72 12.21 -8.38 -2.56
C VAL A 72 11.03 -9.20 -3.08
N ASP A 73 11.32 -10.08 -4.02
CA ASP A 73 10.29 -10.94 -4.61
C ASP A 73 9.55 -11.72 -3.52
N GLY A 74 8.23 -11.74 -3.64
CA GLY A 74 7.37 -12.45 -2.71
C GLY A 74 6.92 -11.63 -1.51
N ASP A 75 7.40 -10.40 -1.36
CA ASP A 75 6.97 -9.55 -0.25
C ASP A 75 5.49 -9.17 -0.38
N ARG A 76 4.85 -8.97 0.76
CA ARG A 76 3.48 -8.47 0.84
C ARG A 76 3.49 -7.07 1.41
N VAL A 77 2.88 -6.14 0.69
CA VAL A 77 2.72 -4.76 1.16
C VAL A 77 1.24 -4.54 1.46
N GLY A 78 0.92 -4.27 2.69
CA GLY A 78 -0.45 -4.07 3.13
C GLY A 78 -0.70 -2.63 3.54
N PHE A 79 -1.82 -2.08 3.07
CA PHE A 79 -2.35 -0.83 3.59
C PHE A 79 -3.29 -1.20 4.73
N VAL A 80 -3.03 -0.68 5.91
CA VAL A 80 -3.87 -0.94 7.07
C VAL A 80 -4.45 0.36 7.59
N LYS A 81 -5.67 0.31 8.09
CA LYS A 81 -6.32 1.52 8.58
C LYS A 81 -5.60 2.00 9.83
N ALA A 82 -5.12 3.23 9.79
CA ALA A 82 -4.51 3.84 10.95
C ALA A 82 -5.60 4.24 11.95
N SER A 83 -5.39 3.92 13.21
CA SER A 83 -6.33 4.30 14.24
C SER A 83 -6.27 5.80 14.45
N ALA A 84 -7.39 6.48 14.25
CA ALA A 84 -7.46 7.92 14.33
C ALA A 84 -7.31 8.46 15.75
N GLY A 85 -7.45 7.69 16.72
CA GLY A 85 -7.37 8.14 18.10
C GLY A 85 -6.14 7.64 18.81
N GLY A 86 -5.32 6.99 18.06
CA GLY A 86 -4.16 6.46 18.77
C GLY A 86 -3.43 5.68 17.92
#